data_57b5695e25817aa8aecf127bef31b3b0
#
_entry.id   57b5695e25817aa8aecf127bef31b3b0
#
_cell.length_a   1.000
_cell.length_b   1.000
_cell.length_c   1.000
_cell.angle_alpha   90.00
_cell.angle_beta   90.00
_cell.angle_gamma   90.00
#
_symmetry.space_group_name_H-M   'P 1'
#
loop_
_entity.id
_entity.type
_entity.pdbx_description
1 polymer ?
#
loop_
_entity_poly.entity_id
_entity_poly.type
_entity_poly.pdbx_seq_one_letter_code
_entity_poly.pdbx_strand_id
1 'polypeptide(L)'
;MVKQKEGAEEITRCPECNSGHLVRDYERGELICEECGLVIDDQFIDLGPEWRAFDVEQGEKRARTGAPMTYTIHDKGLSTEISWKNKDSYGKSIPTRNRAQLYRLRKWQRRIRVSNATERNLAFALSELDRMASAMGLPRNVRETAAMVYRKAVNKNLIRGRSIEGVVAASLYAACRQCNVPRTLDEVASSSRVGRKEIGRTYRFMTRELKLKLMPTRPQDYVQRFCSELKLSGEVQSKAADILKDAAKKELTSGRGPTGVAAAAIYIASILCNERRTQREVADIAGVTEVTIRNRYKELTDKLGIEIQL
;
A
#
# COMPACT_ATOMS: atom_id res chain seq x y z
N MET A 1 36.64 18.50 -17.11
CA MET A 1 36.32 17.09 -17.34
C MET A 1 36.34 16.39 -16.00
N VAL A 2 35.20 16.32 -15.35
CA VAL A 2 35.04 15.59 -14.07
C VAL A 2 34.66 14.17 -14.45
N LYS A 3 35.52 13.22 -14.12
CA LYS A 3 35.23 11.79 -14.27
C LYS A 3 34.05 11.44 -13.34
N GLN A 4 32.92 11.10 -13.89
CA GLN A 4 31.83 10.43 -13.17
C GLN A 4 32.39 9.08 -12.70
N LYS A 5 32.51 8.89 -11.39
CA LYS A 5 32.74 7.58 -10.78
C LYS A 5 31.46 6.76 -10.95
N GLU A 6 31.54 5.76 -11.78
CA GLU A 6 30.53 4.71 -11.92
C GLU A 6 30.47 3.90 -10.62
N GLY A 7 29.24 3.61 -10.16
CA GLY A 7 28.92 2.56 -9.20
C GLY A 7 29.49 2.79 -7.80
N ALA A 8 28.74 3.43 -6.91
CA ALA A 8 29.02 3.34 -5.48
C ALA A 8 28.76 1.88 -5.05
N GLU A 9 29.82 1.06 -4.99
CA GLU A 9 29.80 -0.19 -4.23
C GLU A 9 29.48 0.19 -2.78
N GLU A 10 28.42 -0.38 -2.23
CA GLU A 10 28.09 -0.19 -0.81
C GLU A 10 29.26 -0.74 0.02
N ILE A 11 30.03 0.16 0.62
CA ILE A 11 31.15 -0.21 1.49
C ILE A 11 30.55 -0.85 2.74
N THR A 12 30.68 -2.16 2.87
CA THR A 12 30.13 -2.93 3.98
C THR A 12 31.12 -3.21 5.11
N ARG A 13 32.42 -2.88 4.91
CA ARG A 13 33.49 -3.11 5.88
C ARG A 13 34.51 -1.98 5.86
N CYS A 14 35.07 -1.68 7.02
CA CYS A 14 36.13 -0.70 7.15
C CYS A 14 37.39 -1.17 6.40
N PRO A 15 38.05 -0.31 5.59
CA PRO A 15 39.28 -0.68 4.85
C PRO A 15 40.50 -0.85 5.75
N GLU A 16 40.56 -0.28 6.95
CA GLU A 16 41.68 -0.42 7.87
C GLU A 16 41.53 -1.57 8.86
N CYS A 17 40.44 -1.63 9.62
CA CYS A 17 40.25 -2.64 10.65
C CYS A 17 39.38 -3.83 10.22
N ASN A 18 38.84 -3.84 8.99
CA ASN A 18 37.94 -4.85 8.47
C ASN A 18 36.65 -5.07 9.30
N SER A 19 36.33 -4.17 10.24
CA SER A 19 35.13 -4.21 11.04
C SER A 19 33.89 -3.93 10.20
N GLY A 20 32.79 -4.59 10.54
CA GLY A 20 31.46 -4.34 9.93
C GLY A 20 30.63 -3.31 10.68
N HIS A 21 31.15 -2.75 11.79
CA HIS A 21 30.46 -1.75 12.62
C HIS A 21 30.67 -0.35 12.05
N LEU A 22 29.86 0.01 11.05
CA LEU A 22 29.88 1.30 10.39
C LEU A 22 28.66 2.10 10.85
N VAL A 23 28.88 3.30 11.37
CA VAL A 23 27.85 4.23 11.84
C VAL A 23 27.75 5.41 10.88
N ARG A 24 26.52 5.77 10.48
CA ARG A 24 26.24 6.96 9.67
C ARG A 24 25.93 8.13 10.59
N ASP A 25 26.77 9.13 10.61
CA ASP A 25 26.49 10.40 11.25
C ASP A 25 25.72 11.31 10.29
N TYR A 26 24.43 11.47 10.54
CA TYR A 26 23.56 12.30 9.71
C TYR A 26 23.73 13.81 9.97
N GLU A 27 24.34 14.20 11.09
CA GLU A 27 24.58 15.62 11.39
C GLU A 27 25.79 16.15 10.61
N ARG A 28 26.80 15.30 10.42
CA ARG A 28 28.01 15.65 9.68
C ARG A 28 28.01 15.13 8.24
N GLY A 29 27.12 14.20 7.91
CA GLY A 29 27.05 13.56 6.60
C GLY A 29 28.22 12.60 6.35
N GLU A 30 28.74 11.97 7.41
CA GLU A 30 29.93 11.11 7.37
C GLU A 30 29.56 9.64 7.66
N LEU A 31 30.33 8.71 7.06
CA LEU A 31 30.31 7.31 7.42
C LEU A 31 31.59 6.98 8.21
N ILE A 32 31.42 6.64 9.48
CA ILE A 32 32.51 6.45 10.44
C ILE A 32 32.57 4.99 10.88
N CYS A 33 33.77 4.44 11.01
CA CYS A 33 33.98 3.17 11.68
C CYS A 33 33.99 3.35 13.19
N GLU A 34 33.13 2.63 13.91
CA GLU A 34 32.99 2.72 15.36
C GLU A 34 34.23 2.20 16.12
N GLU A 35 35.00 1.29 15.54
CA GLU A 35 36.14 0.66 16.20
C GLU A 35 37.45 1.44 16.01
N CYS A 36 37.75 1.93 14.79
CA CYS A 36 38.98 2.65 14.52
C CYS A 36 38.81 4.16 14.31
N GLY A 37 37.57 4.65 14.24
CA GLY A 37 37.28 6.07 14.05
C GLY A 37 37.58 6.59 12.64
N LEU A 38 37.88 5.72 11.67
CA LEU A 38 38.16 6.13 10.30
C LEU A 38 36.87 6.65 9.64
N VAL A 39 36.94 7.85 9.05
CA VAL A 39 35.89 8.39 8.20
C VAL A 39 36.07 7.78 6.81
N ILE A 40 35.13 6.96 6.37
CA ILE A 40 35.18 6.22 5.12
C ILE A 40 34.61 7.06 3.97
N ASP A 41 33.54 7.80 4.22
CA ASP A 41 32.90 8.69 3.26
C ASP A 41 32.44 9.97 3.97
N ASP A 42 32.72 11.12 3.37
CA ASP A 42 32.42 12.47 3.92
C ASP A 42 31.41 13.25 3.08
N GLN A 43 30.80 12.60 2.07
CA GLN A 43 29.93 13.28 1.10
C GLN A 43 28.55 12.65 1.01
N PHE A 44 27.95 12.31 2.17
CA PHE A 44 26.58 11.82 2.17
C PHE A 44 25.58 12.93 1.82
N ILE A 45 24.93 12.78 0.68
CA ILE A 45 23.84 13.66 0.29
C ILE A 45 22.59 13.25 1.06
N ASP A 46 22.10 14.12 1.94
CA ASP A 46 20.79 13.95 2.55
C ASP A 46 19.70 14.25 1.51
N LEU A 47 18.95 13.21 1.15
CA LEU A 47 17.79 13.32 0.26
C LEU A 47 16.51 13.69 1.01
N GLY A 48 16.59 13.91 2.31
CA GLY A 48 15.47 14.31 3.16
C GLY A 48 15.04 15.76 2.90
N PRO A 49 13.87 16.17 3.39
CA PRO A 49 13.44 17.56 3.33
C PRO A 49 14.27 18.40 4.29
N GLU A 50 14.96 19.43 3.79
CA GLU A 50 15.78 20.38 4.58
C GLU A 50 14.96 21.16 5.62
N TRP A 51 13.65 21.20 5.47
CA TRP A 51 12.75 22.01 6.29
C TRP A 51 11.63 21.17 6.88
N ARG A 52 11.38 21.30 8.16
CA ARG A 52 10.16 20.80 8.78
C ARG A 52 9.00 21.70 8.38
N ALA A 53 7.99 21.12 7.75
CA ALA A 53 6.74 21.78 7.43
C ALA A 53 5.63 21.08 8.23
N PHE A 54 4.88 21.87 9.01
CA PHE A 54 3.76 21.37 9.79
C PHE A 54 2.46 21.36 8.97
N ASP A 55 2.35 22.28 7.98
CA ASP A 55 1.21 22.42 7.10
C ASP A 55 1.62 22.22 5.65
N VAL A 56 0.66 21.73 4.83
CA VAL A 56 0.85 21.54 3.39
C VAL A 56 1.24 22.84 2.69
N GLU A 57 0.63 23.98 3.08
CA GLU A 57 0.97 25.30 2.53
C GLU A 57 2.40 25.75 2.85
N GLN A 58 2.88 25.44 4.05
CA GLN A 58 4.28 25.73 4.42
C GLN A 58 5.24 24.83 3.65
N GLY A 59 4.88 23.57 3.43
CA GLY A 59 5.63 22.64 2.61
C GLY A 59 5.77 23.14 1.17
N GLU A 60 4.69 23.59 0.55
CA GLU A 60 4.70 24.14 -0.82
C GLU A 60 5.53 25.45 -0.93
N LYS A 61 5.46 26.33 0.06
CA LYS A 61 6.20 27.63 0.05
C LYS A 61 7.69 27.47 0.30
N ARG A 62 8.10 26.46 1.08
CA ARG A 62 9.48 26.23 1.49
C ARG A 62 10.21 25.16 0.69
N ALA A 63 9.47 24.36 -0.10
CA ALA A 63 10.06 23.30 -0.90
C ALA A 63 11.01 23.87 -1.96
N ARG A 64 12.30 23.54 -1.83
CA ARG A 64 13.33 23.83 -2.84
C ARG A 64 13.50 22.67 -3.82
N THR A 65 13.16 21.47 -3.40
CA THR A 65 13.23 20.25 -4.19
C THR A 65 11.86 19.92 -4.76
N GLY A 66 11.83 19.24 -5.90
CA GLY A 66 10.60 18.70 -6.49
C GLY A 66 9.97 17.63 -5.60
N ALA A 67 8.79 17.16 -6.00
CA ALA A 67 8.12 16.06 -5.32
C ALA A 67 9.01 14.80 -5.30
N PRO A 68 8.99 14.01 -4.22
CA PRO A 68 9.77 12.77 -4.15
C PRO A 68 9.35 11.81 -5.27
N MET A 69 10.31 11.04 -5.76
CA MET A 69 10.07 10.06 -6.80
C MET A 69 9.06 9.00 -6.33
N THR A 70 8.00 8.78 -7.10
CA THR A 70 6.94 7.83 -6.80
C THR A 70 6.66 6.90 -7.97
N TYR A 71 6.29 5.64 -7.69
CA TYR A 71 5.90 4.70 -8.73
C TYR A 71 4.44 4.86 -9.17
N THR A 72 3.65 5.67 -8.47
CA THR A 72 2.23 5.91 -8.76
C THR A 72 2.02 6.84 -9.96
N ILE A 73 3.04 7.62 -10.36
CA ILE A 73 3.00 8.50 -11.53
C ILE A 73 3.71 7.81 -12.70
N HIS A 74 3.17 7.89 -13.92
CA HIS A 74 3.70 7.18 -15.10
C HIS A 74 5.18 7.44 -15.36
N ASP A 75 5.65 8.68 -15.19
CA ASP A 75 7.02 9.15 -15.35
C ASP A 75 7.84 9.15 -14.04
N LYS A 76 7.32 8.57 -12.97
CA LYS A 76 7.88 8.54 -11.61
C LYS A 76 8.09 9.93 -10.99
N GLY A 77 7.45 10.97 -11.52
CA GLY A 77 7.61 12.35 -11.07
C GLY A 77 8.83 13.07 -11.63
N LEU A 78 9.48 12.53 -12.67
CA LEU A 78 10.69 13.13 -13.26
C LEU A 78 10.39 14.32 -14.17
N SER A 79 9.19 14.42 -14.76
CA SER A 79 8.83 15.53 -15.61
C SER A 79 8.15 16.66 -14.83
N THR A 80 8.45 17.89 -15.23
CA THR A 80 7.79 19.09 -14.70
C THR A 80 6.44 19.30 -15.38
N GLU A 81 5.52 19.99 -14.71
CA GLU A 81 4.21 20.31 -15.23
C GLU A 81 3.95 21.81 -15.16
N ILE A 82 3.46 22.40 -16.27
CA ILE A 82 3.05 23.79 -16.29
C ILE A 82 1.70 23.90 -15.57
N SER A 83 1.68 24.61 -14.43
CA SER A 83 0.48 24.81 -13.63
C SER A 83 -0.70 25.30 -14.47
N TRP A 84 -1.89 24.78 -14.20
CA TRP A 84 -3.12 25.21 -14.83
C TRP A 84 -3.56 26.62 -14.38
N LYS A 85 -3.05 27.09 -13.23
CA LYS A 85 -3.30 28.43 -12.70
C LYS A 85 -2.62 29.47 -13.61
N ASN A 86 -3.36 30.50 -14.02
CA ASN A 86 -2.80 31.62 -14.81
C ASN A 86 -2.17 32.66 -13.88
N LYS A 87 -1.31 32.23 -12.96
CA LYS A 87 -0.57 33.06 -12.02
C LYS A 87 0.92 32.77 -12.15
N ASP A 88 1.72 33.81 -11.96
CA ASP A 88 3.17 33.71 -11.87
C ASP A 88 3.61 33.14 -10.49
N SER A 89 4.87 32.79 -10.32
CA SER A 89 5.47 32.32 -9.04
C SER A 89 5.24 33.30 -7.90
N TYR A 90 5.17 34.60 -8.20
CA TYR A 90 4.85 35.67 -7.25
C TYR A 90 3.35 35.87 -7.00
N GLY A 91 2.48 35.02 -7.53
CA GLY A 91 1.02 35.15 -7.39
C GLY A 91 0.35 36.16 -8.31
N LYS A 92 1.10 36.89 -9.14
CA LYS A 92 0.57 37.90 -10.06
C LYS A 92 -0.14 37.24 -11.25
N SER A 93 -1.32 37.73 -11.63
CA SER A 93 -2.06 37.14 -12.75
C SER A 93 -1.39 37.44 -14.09
N ILE A 94 -1.32 36.44 -14.97
CA ILE A 94 -0.70 36.52 -16.27
C ILE A 94 -1.61 37.32 -17.21
N PRO A 95 -1.05 38.28 -17.98
CA PRO A 95 -1.83 39.09 -18.93
C PRO A 95 -2.63 38.25 -19.93
N THR A 96 -3.83 38.68 -20.28
CA THR A 96 -4.73 37.99 -21.21
C THR A 96 -4.09 37.67 -22.55
N ARG A 97 -3.21 38.55 -23.03
CA ARG A 97 -2.45 38.37 -24.28
C ARG A 97 -1.62 37.05 -24.27
N ASN A 98 -1.03 36.67 -23.13
CA ASN A 98 -0.14 35.54 -23.04
C ASN A 98 -0.90 34.24 -22.70
N ARG A 99 -2.17 34.30 -22.30
CA ARG A 99 -2.96 33.14 -21.93
C ARG A 99 -3.14 32.13 -23.06
N ALA A 100 -3.33 32.59 -24.28
CA ALA A 100 -3.44 31.75 -25.46
C ALA A 100 -2.14 30.98 -25.77
N GLN A 101 -0.99 31.60 -25.55
CA GLN A 101 0.31 30.97 -25.71
C GLN A 101 0.52 29.87 -24.62
N LEU A 102 0.23 30.20 -23.37
CA LEU A 102 0.31 29.23 -22.25
C LEU A 102 -0.62 28.03 -22.45
N TYR A 103 -1.83 28.26 -22.97
CA TYR A 103 -2.75 27.16 -23.29
C TYR A 103 -2.15 26.23 -24.36
N ARG A 104 -1.53 26.79 -25.41
CA ARG A 104 -0.82 25.97 -26.43
C ARG A 104 0.34 25.18 -25.82
N LEU A 105 1.17 25.83 -24.99
CA LEU A 105 2.30 25.17 -24.30
C LEU A 105 1.83 24.02 -23.42
N ARG A 106 0.80 24.22 -22.59
CA ARG A 106 0.19 23.16 -21.77
C ARG A 106 -0.33 21.99 -22.61
N LYS A 107 -0.98 22.31 -23.76
CA LYS A 107 -1.48 21.29 -24.68
C LYS A 107 -0.34 20.47 -25.29
N TRP A 108 0.74 21.12 -25.70
CA TRP A 108 1.92 20.44 -26.23
C TRP A 108 2.65 19.65 -25.17
N GLN A 109 2.88 20.21 -24.01
CA GLN A 109 3.51 19.49 -22.88
C GLN A 109 2.74 18.21 -22.53
N ARG A 110 1.41 18.28 -22.44
CA ARG A 110 0.58 17.10 -22.19
C ARG A 110 0.73 16.02 -23.26
N ARG A 111 0.91 16.41 -24.52
CA ARG A 111 1.14 15.47 -25.62
C ARG A 111 2.52 14.85 -25.59
N ILE A 112 3.56 15.63 -25.30
CA ILE A 112 4.95 15.17 -25.24
C ILE A 112 5.16 14.25 -24.05
N ARG A 113 4.58 14.59 -22.91
CA ARG A 113 4.70 13.83 -21.65
C ARG A 113 4.21 12.38 -21.76
N VAL A 114 3.27 12.12 -22.67
CA VAL A 114 2.71 10.78 -22.91
C VAL A 114 2.80 10.48 -24.40
N SER A 115 3.98 10.13 -24.88
CA SER A 115 4.24 9.90 -26.30
C SER A 115 3.75 8.55 -26.79
N ASN A 116 3.99 7.50 -26.00
CA ASN A 116 3.74 6.12 -26.38
C ASN A 116 2.35 5.62 -25.94
N ALA A 117 1.78 4.69 -26.72
CA ALA A 117 0.51 4.06 -26.37
C ALA A 117 0.60 3.28 -25.03
N THR A 118 1.74 2.64 -24.76
CA THR A 118 2.01 1.94 -23.49
C THR A 118 2.05 2.89 -22.30
N GLU A 119 2.68 4.06 -22.44
CA GLU A 119 2.71 5.09 -21.39
C GLU A 119 1.33 5.68 -21.13
N ARG A 120 0.53 5.87 -22.21
CA ARG A 120 -0.86 6.34 -22.09
C ARG A 120 -1.72 5.36 -21.31
N ASN A 121 -1.60 4.07 -21.62
CA ASN A 121 -2.30 3.01 -20.91
C ASN A 121 -1.81 2.92 -19.44
N LEU A 122 -0.51 3.09 -19.21
CA LEU A 122 0.07 3.11 -17.87
C LEU A 122 -0.44 4.31 -17.05
N ALA A 123 -0.49 5.51 -17.64
CA ALA A 123 -1.01 6.69 -16.96
C ALA A 123 -2.49 6.52 -16.57
N PHE A 124 -3.31 5.99 -17.48
CA PHE A 124 -4.70 5.66 -17.19
C PHE A 124 -4.83 4.62 -16.08
N ALA A 125 -4.07 3.54 -16.15
CA ALA A 125 -4.11 2.47 -15.15
C ALA A 125 -3.68 2.95 -13.76
N LEU A 126 -2.63 3.78 -13.66
CA LEU A 126 -2.17 4.32 -12.39
C LEU A 126 -3.17 5.32 -11.79
N SER A 127 -3.85 6.11 -12.61
CA SER A 127 -4.94 6.98 -12.17
C SER A 127 -6.12 6.17 -11.61
N GLU A 128 -6.50 5.07 -12.27
CA GLU A 128 -7.55 4.17 -11.80
C GLU A 128 -7.14 3.43 -10.52
N LEU A 129 -5.85 3.04 -10.42
CA LEU A 129 -5.28 2.46 -9.19
C LEU A 129 -5.42 3.42 -8.01
N ASP A 130 -5.07 4.69 -8.20
CA ASP A 130 -5.15 5.69 -7.14
C ASP A 130 -6.60 5.97 -6.75
N ARG A 131 -7.53 6.01 -7.71
CA ARG A 131 -8.97 6.13 -7.46
C ARG A 131 -9.47 4.98 -6.58
N MET A 132 -9.17 3.73 -6.95
CA MET A 132 -9.58 2.55 -6.19
C MET A 132 -8.94 2.51 -4.80
N ALA A 133 -7.65 2.82 -4.70
CA ALA A 133 -6.93 2.85 -3.44
C ALA A 133 -7.47 3.93 -2.50
N SER A 134 -7.85 5.10 -3.04
CA SER A 134 -8.48 6.17 -2.27
C SER A 134 -9.88 5.79 -1.81
N ALA A 135 -10.70 5.14 -2.65
CA ALA A 135 -12.02 4.64 -2.28
C ALA A 135 -11.96 3.60 -1.15
N MET A 136 -10.91 2.79 -1.08
CA MET A 136 -10.70 1.80 -0.02
C MET A 136 -9.91 2.33 1.18
N GLY A 137 -9.49 3.60 1.20
CA GLY A 137 -8.68 4.18 2.27
C GLY A 137 -7.32 3.49 2.46
N LEU A 138 -6.66 3.07 1.37
CA LEU A 138 -5.39 2.34 1.47
C LEU A 138 -4.20 3.29 1.68
N PRO A 139 -3.22 2.91 2.52
CA PRO A 139 -2.04 3.70 2.77
C PRO A 139 -1.11 3.78 1.55
N ARG A 140 -0.20 4.77 1.55
CA ARG A 140 0.70 5.06 0.42
C ARG A 140 1.60 3.88 0.05
N ASN A 141 2.14 3.15 1.03
CA ASN A 141 2.99 1.98 0.77
C ASN A 141 2.29 0.89 -0.07
N VAL A 142 0.99 0.65 0.19
CA VAL A 142 0.19 -0.30 -0.61
C VAL A 142 -0.01 0.21 -2.04
N ARG A 143 -0.26 1.51 -2.21
CA ARG A 143 -0.41 2.13 -3.53
C ARG A 143 0.87 2.01 -4.35
N GLU A 144 2.01 2.30 -3.75
CA GLU A 144 3.31 2.19 -4.41
C GLU A 144 3.67 0.74 -4.77
N THR A 145 3.42 -0.19 -3.84
CA THR A 145 3.60 -1.62 -4.11
C THR A 145 2.70 -2.11 -5.25
N ALA A 146 1.43 -1.69 -5.28
CA ALA A 146 0.50 -2.02 -6.36
C ALA A 146 0.97 -1.46 -7.70
N ALA A 147 1.44 -0.21 -7.72
CA ALA A 147 2.01 0.41 -8.91
C ALA A 147 3.25 -0.33 -9.42
N MET A 148 4.12 -0.79 -8.52
CA MET A 148 5.28 -1.62 -8.90
C MET A 148 4.87 -2.98 -9.47
N VAL A 149 3.88 -3.64 -8.88
CA VAL A 149 3.35 -4.92 -9.39
C VAL A 149 2.75 -4.71 -10.76
N TYR A 150 1.96 -3.64 -10.96
CA TYR A 150 1.37 -3.31 -12.25
C TYR A 150 2.45 -3.03 -13.32
N ARG A 151 3.47 -2.23 -13.00
CA ARG A 151 4.60 -1.97 -13.92
C ARG A 151 5.35 -3.24 -14.31
N LYS A 152 5.57 -4.16 -13.37
CA LYS A 152 6.17 -5.47 -13.67
C LYS A 152 5.28 -6.28 -14.61
N ALA A 153 3.95 -6.19 -14.49
CA ALA A 153 3.02 -6.85 -15.39
C ALA A 153 3.04 -6.23 -16.81
N VAL A 154 3.14 -4.89 -16.91
CA VAL A 154 3.31 -4.19 -18.20
C VAL A 154 4.59 -4.64 -18.90
N ASN A 155 5.73 -4.62 -18.19
CA ASN A 155 7.03 -4.97 -18.74
C ASN A 155 7.10 -6.42 -19.25
N LYS A 156 6.32 -7.32 -18.64
CA LYS A 156 6.16 -8.71 -19.10
C LYS A 156 5.02 -8.93 -20.09
N ASN A 157 4.40 -7.86 -20.60
CA ASN A 157 3.28 -7.92 -21.54
C ASN A 157 2.07 -8.78 -21.07
N LEU A 158 1.87 -8.90 -19.74
CA LEU A 158 0.80 -9.72 -19.16
C LEU A 158 -0.58 -9.08 -19.26
N ILE A 159 -0.67 -7.83 -19.69
CA ILE A 159 -1.93 -7.08 -19.85
C ILE A 159 -2.65 -7.48 -21.14
N ARG A 160 -1.93 -8.00 -22.12
CA ARG A 160 -2.50 -8.33 -23.43
C ARG A 160 -3.66 -9.33 -23.29
N GLY A 161 -4.82 -8.99 -23.88
CA GLY A 161 -6.03 -9.81 -23.82
C GLY A 161 -6.81 -9.74 -22.50
N ARG A 162 -6.52 -8.75 -21.63
CA ARG A 162 -7.21 -8.52 -20.35
C ARG A 162 -7.65 -7.07 -20.21
N SER A 163 -8.69 -6.83 -19.40
CA SER A 163 -9.09 -5.47 -19.06
C SER A 163 -8.03 -4.78 -18.23
N ILE A 164 -7.71 -3.52 -18.54
CA ILE A 164 -6.75 -2.70 -17.75
C ILE A 164 -7.23 -2.61 -16.30
N GLU A 165 -8.52 -2.35 -16.10
CA GLU A 165 -9.13 -2.24 -14.78
C GLU A 165 -9.02 -3.56 -13.99
N GLY A 166 -9.21 -4.71 -14.64
CA GLY A 166 -9.07 -6.02 -14.01
C GLY A 166 -7.63 -6.32 -13.58
N VAL A 167 -6.63 -5.90 -14.36
CA VAL A 167 -5.22 -6.03 -13.98
C VAL A 167 -4.86 -5.07 -12.86
N VAL A 168 -5.38 -3.84 -12.86
CA VAL A 168 -5.21 -2.85 -11.78
C VAL A 168 -5.80 -3.39 -10.47
N ALA A 169 -7.04 -3.87 -10.49
CA ALA A 169 -7.71 -4.44 -9.32
C ALA A 169 -6.94 -5.65 -8.76
N ALA A 170 -6.45 -6.54 -9.65
CA ALA A 170 -5.63 -7.69 -9.26
C ALA A 170 -4.27 -7.27 -8.67
N SER A 171 -3.63 -6.22 -9.21
CA SER A 171 -2.37 -5.67 -8.68
C SER A 171 -2.57 -5.08 -7.29
N LEU A 172 -3.67 -4.35 -7.09
CA LEU A 172 -4.03 -3.76 -5.82
C LEU A 172 -4.31 -4.83 -4.75
N TYR A 173 -5.08 -5.87 -5.11
CA TYR A 173 -5.32 -7.01 -4.25
C TYR A 173 -4.02 -7.75 -3.86
N ALA A 174 -3.11 -7.95 -4.83
CA ALA A 174 -1.80 -8.55 -4.57
C ALA A 174 -0.95 -7.71 -3.60
N ALA A 175 -0.94 -6.39 -3.78
CA ALA A 175 -0.22 -5.46 -2.92
C ALA A 175 -0.80 -5.43 -1.50
N CYS A 176 -2.12 -5.43 -1.35
CA CYS A 176 -2.77 -5.52 -0.03
C CYS A 176 -2.31 -6.78 0.73
N ARG A 177 -2.19 -7.91 0.04
CA ARG A 177 -1.69 -9.15 0.65
C ARG A 177 -0.20 -9.10 0.97
N GLN A 178 0.59 -8.45 0.12
CA GLN A 178 2.03 -8.32 0.31
C GLN A 178 2.38 -7.40 1.50
N CYS A 179 1.58 -6.35 1.68
CA CYS A 179 1.77 -5.37 2.76
C CYS A 179 1.02 -5.74 4.06
N ASN A 180 0.45 -6.95 4.17
CA ASN A 180 -0.34 -7.39 5.33
C ASN A 180 -1.51 -6.46 5.70
N VAL A 181 -2.12 -5.83 4.69
CA VAL A 181 -3.36 -5.04 4.82
C VAL A 181 -4.48 -5.82 4.12
N PRO A 182 -5.05 -6.85 4.78
CA PRO A 182 -5.95 -7.77 4.11
C PRO A 182 -7.25 -7.08 3.70
N ARG A 183 -7.59 -7.20 2.42
CA ARG A 183 -8.86 -6.81 1.83
C ARG A 183 -9.51 -8.02 1.18
N THR A 184 -10.83 -8.06 1.18
CA THR A 184 -11.56 -9.14 0.51
C THR A 184 -11.67 -8.88 -1.00
N LEU A 185 -11.85 -9.93 -1.79
CA LEU A 185 -12.08 -9.76 -3.23
C LEU A 185 -13.39 -9.00 -3.52
N ASP A 186 -14.37 -9.10 -2.62
CA ASP A 186 -15.65 -8.43 -2.75
C ASP A 186 -15.50 -6.92 -2.53
N GLU A 187 -14.69 -6.49 -1.56
CA GLU A 187 -14.37 -5.07 -1.34
C GLU A 187 -13.63 -4.47 -2.55
N VAL A 188 -12.67 -5.20 -3.11
CA VAL A 188 -11.97 -4.75 -4.32
C VAL A 188 -12.92 -4.69 -5.52
N ALA A 189 -13.83 -5.65 -5.65
CA ALA A 189 -14.84 -5.65 -6.70
C ALA A 189 -15.83 -4.48 -6.57
N SER A 190 -16.25 -4.13 -5.35
CA SER A 190 -17.16 -2.99 -5.12
C SER A 190 -16.53 -1.63 -5.47
N SER A 191 -15.20 -1.48 -5.29
CA SER A 191 -14.48 -0.26 -5.67
C SER A 191 -14.07 -0.25 -7.15
N SER A 192 -14.08 -1.39 -7.83
CA SER A 192 -13.78 -1.53 -9.26
C SER A 192 -15.05 -1.68 -10.10
N ARG A 193 -14.92 -1.52 -11.42
CA ARG A 193 -16.00 -1.81 -12.37
C ARG A 193 -15.98 -3.26 -12.86
N VAL A 194 -15.11 -4.09 -12.28
CA VAL A 194 -14.83 -5.46 -12.73
C VAL A 194 -15.36 -6.46 -11.71
N GLY A 195 -15.97 -7.53 -12.19
CA GLY A 195 -16.55 -8.54 -11.33
C GLY A 195 -15.50 -9.38 -10.56
N ARG A 196 -15.86 -9.84 -9.35
CA ARG A 196 -15.01 -10.67 -8.46
C ARG A 196 -14.34 -11.86 -9.17
N LYS A 197 -15.08 -12.56 -10.05
CA LYS A 197 -14.56 -13.74 -10.77
C LYS A 197 -13.41 -13.39 -11.71
N GLU A 198 -13.51 -12.26 -12.41
CA GLU A 198 -12.48 -11.77 -13.33
C GLU A 198 -11.24 -11.31 -12.57
N ILE A 199 -11.41 -10.55 -11.48
CA ILE A 199 -10.33 -10.12 -10.60
C ILE A 199 -9.58 -11.34 -10.07
N GLY A 200 -10.29 -12.35 -9.56
CA GLY A 200 -9.68 -13.57 -9.03
C GLY A 200 -8.93 -14.41 -10.08
N ARG A 201 -9.42 -14.47 -11.33
CA ARG A 201 -8.71 -15.12 -12.44
C ARG A 201 -7.44 -14.35 -12.81
N THR A 202 -7.54 -13.03 -12.94
CA THR A 202 -6.41 -12.14 -13.28
C THR A 202 -5.35 -12.18 -12.18
N TYR A 203 -5.76 -12.13 -10.93
CA TYR A 203 -4.86 -12.23 -9.78
C TYR A 203 -4.07 -13.55 -9.78
N ARG A 204 -4.73 -14.70 -9.94
CA ARG A 204 -4.06 -16.01 -9.98
C ARG A 204 -3.07 -16.11 -11.14
N PHE A 205 -3.44 -15.59 -12.29
CA PHE A 205 -2.55 -15.51 -13.45
C PHE A 205 -1.33 -14.65 -13.16
N MET A 206 -1.52 -13.41 -12.68
CA MET A 206 -0.42 -12.50 -12.36
C MET A 206 0.51 -13.05 -11.30
N THR A 207 -0.03 -13.65 -10.24
CA THR A 207 0.77 -14.24 -9.15
C THR A 207 1.68 -15.35 -9.69
N ARG A 208 1.19 -16.17 -10.61
CA ARG A 208 1.95 -17.25 -11.24
C ARG A 208 3.07 -16.69 -12.15
N GLU A 209 2.73 -15.78 -13.06
CA GLU A 209 3.66 -15.24 -14.05
C GLU A 209 4.74 -14.34 -13.43
N LEU A 210 4.38 -13.56 -12.43
CA LEU A 210 5.31 -12.70 -11.70
C LEU A 210 6.06 -13.45 -10.58
N LYS A 211 5.69 -14.72 -10.31
CA LYS A 211 6.26 -15.55 -9.24
C LYS A 211 6.21 -14.85 -7.89
N LEU A 212 5.08 -14.18 -7.57
CA LEU A 212 4.91 -13.47 -6.32
C LEU A 212 4.77 -14.48 -5.17
N LYS A 213 5.70 -14.43 -4.21
CA LYS A 213 5.62 -15.21 -2.98
C LYS A 213 4.66 -14.50 -2.01
N LEU A 214 3.41 -14.93 -1.97
CA LEU A 214 2.38 -14.38 -1.11
C LEU A 214 2.00 -15.40 -0.05
N MET A 215 2.11 -15.01 1.22
CA MET A 215 1.65 -15.86 2.33
C MET A 215 0.12 -15.94 2.34
N PRO A 216 -0.46 -17.07 2.80
CA PRO A 216 -1.90 -17.15 3.06
C PRO A 216 -2.29 -16.11 4.11
N THR A 217 -3.44 -15.48 3.92
CA THR A 217 -3.98 -14.53 4.92
C THR A 217 -4.39 -15.28 6.18
N ARG A 218 -3.99 -14.74 7.33
CA ARG A 218 -4.35 -15.30 8.65
C ARG A 218 -5.66 -14.66 9.15
N PRO A 219 -6.50 -15.39 9.89
CA PRO A 219 -7.70 -14.78 10.49
C PRO A 219 -7.39 -13.56 11.38
N GLN A 220 -6.24 -13.60 12.06
CA GLN A 220 -5.78 -12.51 12.95
C GLN A 220 -5.62 -11.16 12.22
N ASP A 221 -5.22 -11.18 10.95
CA ASP A 221 -4.98 -9.96 10.17
C ASP A 221 -6.27 -9.13 9.97
N TYR A 222 -7.45 -9.77 10.03
CA TYR A 222 -8.75 -9.11 9.87
C TYR A 222 -9.33 -8.53 11.16
N VAL A 223 -8.85 -8.99 12.33
CA VAL A 223 -9.45 -8.66 13.64
C VAL A 223 -9.46 -7.16 13.89
N GLN A 224 -8.31 -6.50 13.73
CA GLN A 224 -8.17 -5.07 14.01
C GLN A 224 -9.18 -4.24 13.19
N ARG A 225 -9.30 -4.55 11.91
CA ARG A 225 -10.19 -3.82 11.02
C ARG A 225 -11.65 -4.04 11.37
N PHE A 226 -12.08 -5.29 11.53
CA PHE A 226 -13.46 -5.62 11.86
C PHE A 226 -13.88 -5.04 13.22
N CYS A 227 -13.00 -5.08 14.22
CA CYS A 227 -13.27 -4.45 15.52
C CYS A 227 -13.40 -2.93 15.38
N SER A 228 -12.58 -2.27 14.56
CA SER A 228 -12.69 -0.83 14.33
C SER A 228 -13.97 -0.47 13.60
N GLU A 229 -14.40 -1.23 12.60
CA GLU A 229 -15.66 -1.02 11.87
C GLU A 229 -16.89 -1.27 12.76
N LEU A 230 -16.81 -2.26 13.67
CA LEU A 230 -17.85 -2.55 14.69
C LEU A 230 -17.83 -1.57 15.88
N LYS A 231 -16.83 -0.67 15.96
CA LYS A 231 -16.61 0.23 17.10
C LYS A 231 -16.51 -0.52 18.43
N LEU A 232 -15.76 -1.61 18.47
CA LEU A 232 -15.48 -2.41 19.64
C LEU A 232 -14.22 -1.93 20.35
N SER A 233 -14.11 -2.18 21.67
CA SER A 233 -12.96 -1.80 22.47
C SER A 233 -11.70 -2.61 22.16
N GLY A 234 -10.55 -2.12 22.62
CA GLY A 234 -9.26 -2.83 22.50
C GLY A 234 -9.23 -4.15 23.28
N GLU A 235 -10.03 -4.28 24.35
CA GLU A 235 -10.17 -5.52 25.12
C GLU A 235 -10.78 -6.63 24.28
N VAL A 236 -11.86 -6.35 23.53
CA VAL A 236 -12.47 -7.29 22.60
C VAL A 236 -11.47 -7.73 21.53
N GLN A 237 -10.70 -6.79 21.00
CA GLN A 237 -9.68 -7.08 20.00
C GLN A 237 -8.60 -8.02 20.53
N SER A 238 -8.11 -7.77 21.75
CA SER A 238 -7.11 -8.63 22.41
C SER A 238 -7.65 -10.03 22.66
N LYS A 239 -8.83 -10.15 23.25
CA LYS A 239 -9.50 -11.45 23.50
C LYS A 239 -9.77 -12.21 22.20
N ALA A 240 -10.22 -11.53 21.14
CA ALA A 240 -10.42 -12.17 19.83
C ALA A 240 -9.09 -12.69 19.24
N ALA A 241 -8.00 -11.96 19.39
CA ALA A 241 -6.69 -12.39 18.95
C ALA A 241 -6.20 -13.62 19.73
N ASP A 242 -6.46 -13.69 21.03
CA ASP A 242 -6.07 -14.84 21.87
C ASP A 242 -6.90 -16.08 21.53
N ILE A 243 -8.22 -15.95 21.34
CA ILE A 243 -9.09 -17.03 20.85
C ILE A 243 -8.55 -17.58 19.51
N LEU A 244 -8.14 -16.71 18.60
CA LEU A 244 -7.59 -17.14 17.31
C LEU A 244 -6.21 -17.79 17.42
N LYS A 245 -5.37 -17.39 18.39
CA LYS A 245 -4.10 -18.08 18.68
C LYS A 245 -4.36 -19.51 19.18
N ASP A 246 -5.31 -19.67 20.08
CA ASP A 246 -5.65 -20.99 20.63
C ASP A 246 -6.36 -21.88 19.59
N ALA A 247 -7.22 -21.29 18.75
CA ALA A 247 -7.80 -21.99 17.60
C ALA A 247 -6.72 -22.43 16.59
N ALA A 248 -5.68 -21.64 16.39
CA ALA A 248 -4.56 -21.98 15.51
C ALA A 248 -3.72 -23.13 16.10
N LYS A 249 -3.45 -23.14 17.43
CA LYS A 249 -2.76 -24.25 18.11
C LYS A 249 -3.51 -25.57 17.97
N LYS A 250 -4.85 -25.54 17.99
CA LYS A 250 -5.72 -26.70 17.79
C LYS A 250 -6.06 -27.00 16.33
N GLU A 251 -5.38 -26.35 15.38
CA GLU A 251 -5.56 -26.49 13.92
C GLU A 251 -6.99 -26.27 13.41
N LEU A 252 -7.84 -25.55 14.16
CA LEU A 252 -9.24 -25.28 13.82
C LEU A 252 -9.40 -24.29 12.65
N THR A 253 -8.33 -23.58 12.30
CA THR A 253 -8.32 -22.61 11.20
C THR A 253 -8.05 -23.24 9.85
N SER A 254 -7.54 -24.48 9.81
CA SER A 254 -7.19 -25.17 8.58
C SER A 254 -8.42 -25.51 7.73
N GLY A 255 -8.34 -25.27 6.41
CA GLY A 255 -9.43 -25.53 5.47
C GLY A 255 -10.66 -24.61 5.62
N ARG A 256 -10.58 -23.58 6.45
CA ARG A 256 -11.67 -22.65 6.71
C ARG A 256 -11.38 -21.26 6.13
N GLY A 257 -12.42 -20.53 5.75
CA GLY A 257 -12.27 -19.15 5.30
C GLY A 257 -11.78 -18.24 6.44
N PRO A 258 -10.68 -17.50 6.27
CA PRO A 258 -10.10 -16.67 7.34
C PRO A 258 -11.06 -15.59 7.85
N THR A 259 -11.87 -15.00 6.99
CA THR A 259 -12.86 -13.99 7.36
C THR A 259 -13.95 -14.55 8.27
N GLY A 260 -14.46 -15.74 7.96
CA GLY A 260 -15.51 -16.39 8.76
C GLY A 260 -15.02 -16.82 10.15
N VAL A 261 -13.77 -17.29 10.26
CA VAL A 261 -13.16 -17.65 11.56
C VAL A 261 -12.89 -16.38 12.38
N ALA A 262 -12.37 -15.31 11.75
CA ALA A 262 -12.15 -14.02 12.42
C ALA A 262 -13.47 -13.43 12.94
N ALA A 263 -14.53 -13.43 12.11
CA ALA A 263 -15.84 -12.95 12.49
C ALA A 263 -16.44 -13.71 13.71
N ALA A 264 -16.33 -15.02 13.70
CA ALA A 264 -16.79 -15.84 14.82
C ALA A 264 -16.00 -15.58 16.11
N ALA A 265 -14.68 -15.43 16.03
CA ALA A 265 -13.85 -15.09 17.19
C ALA A 265 -14.17 -13.70 17.76
N ILE A 266 -14.43 -12.70 16.92
CA ILE A 266 -14.85 -11.36 17.33
C ILE A 266 -16.24 -11.43 18.00
N TYR A 267 -17.17 -12.23 17.45
CA TYR A 267 -18.48 -12.42 18.04
C TYR A 267 -18.38 -13.04 19.44
N ILE A 268 -17.55 -14.08 19.63
CA ILE A 268 -17.29 -14.69 20.95
C ILE A 268 -16.70 -13.64 21.91
N ALA A 269 -15.66 -12.94 21.48
CA ALA A 269 -14.99 -11.92 22.29
C ALA A 269 -15.93 -10.78 22.69
N SER A 270 -16.83 -10.35 21.81
CA SER A 270 -17.82 -9.30 22.10
C SER A 270 -18.80 -9.71 23.19
N ILE A 271 -19.20 -10.99 23.24
CA ILE A 271 -20.05 -11.53 24.31
C ILE A 271 -19.28 -11.58 25.63
N LEU A 272 -18.05 -12.07 25.62
CA LEU A 272 -17.19 -12.19 26.82
C LEU A 272 -16.84 -10.85 27.46
N CYS A 273 -16.80 -9.78 26.66
CA CYS A 273 -16.52 -8.40 27.14
C CYS A 273 -17.79 -7.59 27.41
N ASN A 274 -18.99 -8.19 27.34
CA ASN A 274 -20.28 -7.50 27.48
C ASN A 274 -20.56 -6.39 26.45
N GLU A 275 -19.78 -6.34 25.36
CA GLU A 275 -20.01 -5.43 24.22
C GLU A 275 -20.75 -6.18 23.09
N ARG A 276 -21.95 -6.69 23.42
CA ARG A 276 -22.70 -7.56 22.51
C ARG A 276 -23.00 -6.88 21.17
N ARG A 277 -22.71 -7.59 20.08
CA ARG A 277 -23.09 -7.25 18.70
C ARG A 277 -23.95 -8.38 18.12
N THR A 278 -24.82 -8.04 17.19
CA THR A 278 -25.64 -9.06 16.53
C THR A 278 -24.83 -9.84 15.51
N GLN A 279 -25.18 -11.12 15.30
CA GLN A 279 -24.52 -11.93 14.28
C GLN A 279 -24.62 -11.31 12.89
N ARG A 280 -25.72 -10.58 12.63
CA ARG A 280 -25.97 -9.89 11.36
C ARG A 280 -25.00 -8.73 11.14
N GLU A 281 -24.79 -7.86 12.13
CA GLU A 281 -23.83 -6.75 12.04
C GLU A 281 -22.41 -7.28 11.76
N VAL A 282 -22.00 -8.34 12.46
CA VAL A 282 -20.69 -8.95 12.25
C VAL A 282 -20.61 -9.62 10.87
N ALA A 283 -21.70 -10.22 10.38
CA ALA A 283 -21.78 -10.84 9.06
C ALA A 283 -21.65 -9.81 7.94
N ASP A 284 -22.33 -8.69 8.05
CA ASP A 284 -22.33 -7.60 7.08
C ASP A 284 -20.90 -7.00 6.91
N ILE A 285 -20.22 -6.76 8.03
CA ILE A 285 -18.86 -6.21 8.01
C ILE A 285 -17.82 -7.24 7.51
N ALA A 286 -17.94 -8.50 7.92
CA ALA A 286 -17.00 -9.54 7.49
C ALA A 286 -17.26 -10.04 6.05
N GLY A 287 -18.38 -9.65 5.44
CA GLY A 287 -18.79 -10.11 4.10
C GLY A 287 -19.06 -11.61 4.06
N VAL A 288 -19.62 -12.18 5.15
CA VAL A 288 -19.97 -13.59 5.28
C VAL A 288 -21.45 -13.76 5.66
N THR A 289 -21.99 -14.97 5.48
CA THR A 289 -23.37 -15.24 5.90
C THR A 289 -23.48 -15.48 7.41
N GLU A 290 -24.60 -15.11 8.03
CA GLU A 290 -24.88 -15.37 9.45
C GLU A 290 -24.74 -16.85 9.80
N VAL A 291 -25.16 -17.75 8.89
CA VAL A 291 -25.04 -19.20 9.04
C VAL A 291 -23.57 -19.62 9.17
N THR A 292 -22.68 -18.97 8.42
CA THR A 292 -21.23 -19.23 8.52
C THR A 292 -20.71 -18.85 9.91
N ILE A 293 -21.09 -17.68 10.43
CA ILE A 293 -20.70 -17.23 11.77
C ILE A 293 -21.24 -18.18 12.82
N ARG A 294 -22.51 -18.58 12.75
CA ARG A 294 -23.15 -19.51 13.69
C ARG A 294 -22.44 -20.88 13.72
N ASN A 295 -22.10 -21.42 12.56
CA ASN A 295 -21.41 -22.70 12.47
C ASN A 295 -19.97 -22.62 13.04
N ARG A 296 -19.24 -21.52 12.73
CA ARG A 296 -17.88 -21.29 13.26
C ARG A 296 -17.91 -20.96 14.76
N TYR A 297 -18.87 -20.20 15.21
CA TYR A 297 -19.09 -19.94 16.64
C TYR A 297 -19.25 -21.24 17.42
N LYS A 298 -20.18 -22.11 17.02
CA LYS A 298 -20.37 -23.43 17.68
C LYS A 298 -19.10 -24.27 17.66
N GLU A 299 -18.44 -24.37 16.50
CA GLU A 299 -17.20 -25.13 16.36
C GLU A 299 -16.09 -24.63 17.31
N LEU A 300 -15.93 -23.30 17.44
CA LEU A 300 -14.94 -22.70 18.32
C LEU A 300 -15.29 -22.88 19.81
N THR A 301 -16.56 -22.66 20.20
CA THR A 301 -16.99 -22.84 21.59
C THR A 301 -16.85 -24.27 22.05
N ASP A 302 -17.29 -25.24 21.26
CA ASP A 302 -17.24 -26.67 21.62
C ASP A 302 -15.78 -27.17 21.74
N LYS A 303 -14.92 -26.80 20.81
CA LYS A 303 -13.53 -27.29 20.78
C LYS A 303 -12.58 -26.54 21.71
N LEU A 304 -12.82 -25.26 21.98
CA LEU A 304 -12.01 -24.48 22.92
C LEU A 304 -12.51 -24.62 24.37
N GLY A 305 -13.74 -25.10 24.57
CA GLY A 305 -14.34 -25.23 25.90
C GLY A 305 -14.69 -23.86 26.52
N ILE A 306 -15.10 -22.90 25.70
CA ILE A 306 -15.44 -21.54 26.15
C ILE A 306 -16.89 -21.59 26.65
N GLU A 307 -17.10 -21.45 27.96
CA GLU A 307 -18.42 -21.27 28.51
C GLU A 307 -18.94 -19.87 28.27
N ILE A 308 -20.00 -19.75 27.53
CA ILE A 308 -20.64 -18.46 27.21
C ILE A 308 -21.99 -18.43 27.91
N GLN A 309 -22.14 -17.55 28.89
CA GLN A 309 -23.44 -17.22 29.45
C GLN A 309 -24.18 -16.29 28.48
N LEU A 310 -25.19 -16.81 27.80
CA LEU A 310 -26.05 -16.11 26.84
C LEU A 310 -27.01 -15.13 27.54
#